data_d9ddb79d01c85f18d786ffd2a3f4709c
#
_entry.id   d9ddb79d01c85f18d786ffd2a3f4709c
#
_cell.length_a   1.000
_cell.length_b   1.000
_cell.length_c   1.000
_cell.angle_alpha   90.00
_cell.angle_beta   90.00
_cell.angle_gamma   90.00
#
_symmetry.space_group_name_H-M   'P 1'
#
loop_
_entity.id
_entity.type
_entity.pdbx_description
1 polymer ?
#
loop_
_entity_poly.entity_id
_entity_poly.type
_entity_poly.pdbx_seq_one_letter_code
_entity_poly.pdbx_strand_id
1 'polypeptide(L)'
;LRKEMTASQLVQLLGLEKSSVSRMLARLIAAGELEEVISTEDARAKSLRLTAKGHETVSKINAFSNERVVTAIKRLAPAQQQTISEGLSLYANALLACREAGNDMQPDELKIVQGYIPGMIGRIAEMHGSYYSREHNFGRFFEAKVASGLAEFSERLEKPCNQIWLAVLNDKIVGSVAIDGEDLAPGEAHLRWFILDDGCRGHGVGKKLLNEAMRFCDSAGFSAVHLWTFNKLAADRRL
;
A
#
# COMPACT_ATOMS: atom_id res chain seq x y z
N LEU A 1 0.85 -14.95 25.88
CA LEU A 1 0.06 -14.53 26.84
C LEU A 1 0.62 -14.55 28.12
N ARG A 2 1.08 -13.66 28.80
CA ARG A 2 1.66 -13.64 29.50
C ARG A 2 2.55 -12.96 30.11
N LYS A 3 2.96 -12.00 30.01
CA LYS A 3 3.81 -11.22 30.86
C LYS A 3 2.91 -10.50 31.86
N GLU A 4 3.25 -10.58 33.11
CA GLU A 4 2.82 -9.62 34.11
C GLU A 4 3.17 -8.24 33.61
N MET A 5 2.24 -7.30 33.69
CA MET A 5 2.44 -5.94 33.19
C MET A 5 2.11 -4.93 34.29
N THR A 6 2.90 -3.86 34.35
CA THR A 6 2.58 -2.73 35.22
C THR A 6 1.50 -1.83 34.63
N ALA A 7 0.83 -1.05 35.48
CA ALA A 7 -0.14 -0.05 35.01
C ALA A 7 0.49 0.97 34.02
N SER A 8 1.76 1.33 34.23
CA SER A 8 2.49 2.23 33.33
C SER A 8 2.74 1.61 31.96
N GLN A 9 3.11 0.34 31.90
CA GLN A 9 3.26 -0.38 30.63
C GLN A 9 1.93 -0.49 29.88
N LEU A 10 0.81 -0.67 30.59
CA LEU A 10 -0.52 -0.67 29.98
C LEU A 10 -0.91 0.70 29.42
N VAL A 11 -0.60 1.79 30.10
CA VAL A 11 -0.79 3.16 29.61
C VAL A 11 -0.07 3.36 28.28
N GLN A 12 1.20 2.98 28.21
CA GLN A 12 2.00 3.06 26.99
C GLN A 12 1.45 2.15 25.88
N LEU A 13 1.09 0.92 26.22
CA LEU A 13 0.58 -0.06 25.26
C LEU A 13 -0.74 0.36 24.65
N LEU A 14 -1.65 0.91 25.46
CA LEU A 14 -3.00 1.29 25.02
C LEU A 14 -3.06 2.71 24.44
N GLY A 15 -2.05 3.55 24.65
CA GLY A 15 -2.07 4.94 24.24
C GLY A 15 -3.18 5.76 24.90
N LEU A 16 -3.60 5.37 26.12
CA LEU A 16 -4.70 6.02 26.84
C LEU A 16 -4.17 6.86 27.99
N GLU A 17 -4.98 7.85 28.42
CA GLU A 17 -4.71 8.66 29.59
C GLU A 17 -4.57 7.80 30.86
N LYS A 18 -3.56 8.09 31.70
CA LYS A 18 -3.27 7.36 32.95
C LYS A 18 -4.50 7.25 33.86
N SER A 19 -5.31 8.32 33.96
CA SER A 19 -6.54 8.35 34.75
C SER A 19 -7.60 7.38 34.23
N SER A 20 -7.69 7.19 32.93
CA SER A 20 -8.64 6.27 32.29
C SER A 20 -8.22 4.82 32.52
N VAL A 21 -6.94 4.52 32.33
CA VAL A 21 -6.38 3.18 32.61
C VAL A 21 -6.55 2.82 34.09
N SER A 22 -6.23 3.74 35.01
CA SER A 22 -6.38 3.51 36.46
C SER A 22 -7.81 3.16 36.84
N ARG A 23 -8.80 3.90 36.32
CA ARG A 23 -10.23 3.61 36.60
C ARG A 23 -10.67 2.27 36.02
N MET A 24 -10.17 1.91 34.84
CA MET A 24 -10.48 0.62 34.20
C MET A 24 -9.89 -0.53 35.03
N LEU A 25 -8.63 -0.41 35.47
CA LEU A 25 -7.97 -1.40 36.29
C LEU A 25 -8.68 -1.59 37.64
N ALA A 26 -9.04 -0.49 38.32
CA ALA A 26 -9.79 -0.55 39.58
C ALA A 26 -11.12 -1.31 39.46
N ARG A 27 -11.84 -1.13 38.33
CA ARG A 27 -13.08 -1.87 38.06
C ARG A 27 -12.83 -3.37 37.85
N LEU A 28 -11.78 -3.73 37.11
CA LEU A 28 -11.45 -5.14 36.84
C LEU A 28 -10.94 -5.84 38.08
N ILE A 29 -10.19 -5.16 38.96
CA ILE A 29 -9.77 -5.66 40.25
C ILE A 29 -10.97 -5.86 41.18
N ALA A 30 -11.86 -4.86 41.27
CA ALA A 30 -13.08 -4.97 42.08
C ALA A 30 -14.02 -6.08 41.55
N ALA A 31 -14.03 -6.35 40.24
CA ALA A 31 -14.76 -7.48 39.65
C ALA A 31 -14.07 -8.84 39.91
N GLY A 32 -12.86 -8.87 40.45
CA GLY A 32 -12.08 -10.07 40.69
C GLY A 32 -11.53 -10.73 39.43
N GLU A 33 -11.38 -9.97 38.35
CA GLU A 33 -10.83 -10.44 37.08
C GLU A 33 -9.32 -10.20 36.99
N LEU A 34 -8.81 -9.18 37.70
CA LEU A 34 -7.39 -8.88 37.84
C LEU A 34 -6.98 -8.90 39.30
N GLU A 35 -5.74 -9.21 39.54
CA GLU A 35 -5.09 -9.05 40.85
C GLU A 35 -3.76 -8.31 40.72
N GLU A 36 -3.41 -7.55 41.73
CA GLU A 36 -2.08 -6.94 41.86
C GLU A 36 -1.14 -7.93 42.54
N VAL A 37 0.02 -8.14 41.92
CA VAL A 37 1.10 -8.96 42.45
C VAL A 37 2.39 -8.15 42.55
N ILE A 38 3.30 -8.53 43.43
CA ILE A 38 4.64 -7.93 43.48
C ILE A 38 5.37 -8.36 42.21
N SER A 39 5.94 -7.39 41.47
CA SER A 39 6.68 -7.71 40.24
C SER A 39 7.87 -8.62 40.53
N THR A 40 8.07 -9.61 39.65
CA THR A 40 9.24 -10.50 39.71
C THR A 40 10.53 -9.80 39.28
N GLU A 41 10.43 -8.71 38.53
CA GLU A 41 11.57 -7.93 38.01
C GLU A 41 11.96 -6.75 38.93
N ASP A 42 11.01 -6.15 39.62
CA ASP A 42 11.21 -5.08 40.58
C ASP A 42 10.25 -5.21 41.77
N ALA A 43 10.77 -5.57 42.92
CA ALA A 43 9.99 -5.74 44.15
C ALA A 43 9.27 -4.47 44.63
N ARG A 44 9.56 -3.28 44.06
CA ARG A 44 8.91 -2.01 44.34
C ARG A 44 7.75 -1.71 43.42
N ALA A 45 7.63 -2.47 42.30
CA ALA A 45 6.58 -2.28 41.33
C ALA A 45 5.47 -3.30 41.49
N LYS A 46 4.22 -2.86 41.39
CA LYS A 46 3.06 -3.74 41.31
C LYS A 46 2.81 -4.14 39.85
N SER A 47 2.75 -5.43 39.61
CA SER A 47 2.34 -6.03 38.35
C SER A 47 0.87 -6.47 38.42
N LEU A 48 0.24 -6.54 37.28
CA LEU A 48 -1.14 -6.98 37.11
C LEU A 48 -1.14 -8.38 36.51
N ARG A 49 -1.98 -9.25 37.06
CA ARG A 49 -2.17 -10.60 36.57
C ARG A 49 -3.67 -10.93 36.48
N LEU A 50 -4.05 -11.71 35.46
CA LEU A 50 -5.41 -12.25 35.36
C LEU A 50 -5.62 -13.31 36.47
N THR A 51 -6.76 -13.21 37.14
CA THR A 51 -7.24 -14.28 38.02
C THR A 51 -7.82 -15.44 37.19
N ALA A 52 -8.18 -16.56 37.85
CA ALA A 52 -8.90 -17.65 37.17
C ALA A 52 -10.18 -17.16 36.50
N LYS A 53 -10.94 -16.26 37.18
CA LYS A 53 -12.14 -15.61 36.63
C LYS A 53 -11.80 -14.72 35.42
N GLY A 54 -10.71 -13.94 35.47
CA GLY A 54 -10.25 -13.14 34.36
C GLY A 54 -9.88 -14.00 33.15
N HIS A 55 -9.21 -15.11 33.35
CA HIS A 55 -8.92 -16.07 32.28
C HIS A 55 -10.19 -16.64 31.64
N GLU A 56 -11.20 -16.97 32.45
CA GLU A 56 -12.50 -17.42 31.95
C GLU A 56 -13.20 -16.34 31.11
N THR A 57 -13.21 -15.09 31.59
CA THR A 57 -13.77 -13.95 30.85
C THR A 57 -13.08 -13.74 29.51
N VAL A 58 -11.75 -13.73 29.48
CA VAL A 58 -10.96 -13.62 28.23
C VAL A 58 -11.28 -14.77 27.29
N SER A 59 -11.40 -16.00 27.81
CA SER A 59 -11.74 -17.16 27.00
C SER A 59 -13.13 -17.02 26.36
N LYS A 60 -14.14 -16.54 27.09
CA LYS A 60 -15.49 -16.27 26.57
C LYS A 60 -15.48 -15.18 25.48
N ILE A 61 -14.73 -14.08 25.70
CA ILE A 61 -14.59 -13.01 24.71
C ILE A 61 -13.94 -13.53 23.43
N ASN A 62 -12.86 -14.31 23.56
CA ASN A 62 -12.18 -14.89 22.42
C ASN A 62 -13.06 -15.87 21.65
N ALA A 63 -13.79 -16.75 22.35
CA ALA A 63 -14.71 -17.68 21.73
C ALA A 63 -15.80 -16.95 20.94
N PHE A 64 -16.44 -15.94 21.54
CA PHE A 64 -17.46 -15.11 20.88
C PHE A 64 -16.93 -14.37 19.66
N SER A 65 -15.75 -13.74 19.78
CA SER A 65 -15.11 -13.03 18.68
C SER A 65 -14.73 -13.96 17.54
N ASN A 66 -14.12 -15.11 17.84
CA ASN A 66 -13.72 -16.10 16.87
C ASN A 66 -14.93 -16.67 16.11
N GLU A 67 -16.01 -16.99 16.81
CA GLU A 67 -17.23 -17.50 16.19
C GLU A 67 -17.79 -16.50 15.17
N ARG A 68 -17.85 -15.21 15.51
CA ARG A 68 -18.34 -14.17 14.60
C ARG A 68 -17.43 -14.00 13.39
N VAL A 69 -16.11 -13.95 13.59
CA VAL A 69 -15.14 -13.83 12.52
C VAL A 69 -15.19 -15.04 11.58
N VAL A 70 -15.15 -16.24 12.13
CA VAL A 70 -15.24 -17.49 11.33
C VAL A 70 -16.54 -17.55 10.55
N THR A 71 -17.67 -17.19 11.18
CA THR A 71 -18.99 -17.19 10.51
C THR A 71 -19.04 -16.17 9.36
N ALA A 72 -18.46 -15.00 9.54
CA ALA A 72 -18.39 -13.98 8.50
C ALA A 72 -17.49 -14.43 7.33
N ILE A 73 -16.27 -14.91 7.64
CA ILE A 73 -15.30 -15.34 6.64
C ILE A 73 -15.79 -16.54 5.82
N LYS A 74 -16.47 -17.50 6.45
CA LYS A 74 -17.05 -18.65 5.73
C LYS A 74 -18.05 -18.30 4.64
N ARG A 75 -18.61 -17.09 4.66
CA ARG A 75 -19.55 -16.59 3.62
C ARG A 75 -18.84 -16.04 2.39
N LEU A 76 -17.53 -15.89 2.45
CA LEU A 76 -16.70 -15.31 1.39
C LEU A 76 -16.08 -16.41 0.53
N ALA A 77 -15.87 -16.11 -0.75
CA ALA A 77 -15.11 -16.98 -1.64
C ALA A 77 -13.65 -17.09 -1.18
N PRO A 78 -12.94 -18.19 -1.47
CA PRO A 78 -11.53 -18.38 -1.03
C PRO A 78 -10.60 -17.22 -1.40
N ALA A 79 -10.75 -16.66 -2.61
CA ALA A 79 -9.97 -15.50 -3.04
C ALA A 79 -10.20 -14.24 -2.17
N GLN A 80 -11.45 -14.03 -1.74
CA GLN A 80 -11.79 -12.91 -0.85
C GLN A 80 -11.26 -13.12 0.57
N GLN A 81 -11.26 -14.36 1.05
CA GLN A 81 -10.65 -14.72 2.34
C GLN A 81 -9.16 -14.43 2.32
N GLN A 82 -8.48 -14.79 1.23
CA GLN A 82 -7.06 -14.51 1.03
C GLN A 82 -6.78 -13.00 1.02
N THR A 83 -7.55 -12.23 0.28
CA THR A 83 -7.42 -10.76 0.21
C THR A 83 -7.55 -10.11 1.60
N ILE A 84 -8.50 -10.58 2.43
CA ILE A 84 -8.66 -10.08 3.80
C ILE A 84 -7.44 -10.45 4.66
N SER A 85 -6.97 -11.68 4.58
CA SER A 85 -5.82 -12.15 5.35
C SER A 85 -4.55 -11.35 5.01
N GLU A 86 -4.30 -11.13 3.73
CA GLU A 86 -3.18 -10.32 3.24
C GLU A 86 -3.30 -8.86 3.68
N GLY A 87 -4.48 -8.26 3.52
CA GLY A 87 -4.73 -6.88 3.93
C GLY A 87 -4.55 -6.66 5.43
N LEU A 88 -5.05 -7.57 6.27
CA LEU A 88 -4.87 -7.50 7.72
C LEU A 88 -3.40 -7.72 8.12
N SER A 89 -2.69 -8.61 7.43
CA SER A 89 -1.25 -8.83 7.68
C SER A 89 -0.43 -7.59 7.33
N LEU A 90 -0.69 -6.95 6.19
CA LEU A 90 -0.06 -5.69 5.79
C LEU A 90 -0.34 -4.58 6.81
N TYR A 91 -1.59 -4.45 7.25
CA TYR A 91 -1.96 -3.45 8.25
C TYR A 91 -1.30 -3.71 9.61
N ALA A 92 -1.26 -4.96 10.06
CA ALA A 92 -0.58 -5.34 11.31
C ALA A 92 0.92 -5.04 11.25
N ASN A 93 1.58 -5.34 10.14
CA ASN A 93 3.00 -5.06 9.94
C ASN A 93 3.27 -3.54 9.94
N ALA A 94 2.41 -2.74 9.28
CA ALA A 94 2.51 -1.29 9.31
C ALA A 94 2.37 -0.72 10.73
N LEU A 95 1.43 -1.23 11.53
CA LEU A 95 1.28 -0.84 12.94
C LEU A 95 2.49 -1.23 13.79
N LEU A 96 3.08 -2.40 13.55
CA LEU A 96 4.30 -2.83 14.24
C LEU A 96 5.48 -1.93 13.89
N ALA A 97 5.67 -1.64 12.61
CA ALA A 97 6.71 -0.71 12.14
C ALA A 97 6.55 0.69 12.76
N CYS A 98 5.34 1.23 12.84
CA CYS A 98 5.06 2.49 13.53
C CYS A 98 5.42 2.46 15.04
N ARG A 99 5.33 1.30 15.68
CA ARG A 99 5.68 1.13 17.11
C ARG A 99 7.18 1.03 17.34
N GLU A 100 7.89 0.37 16.44
CA GLU A 100 9.34 0.14 16.53
C GLU A 100 10.15 1.36 16.09
N ALA A 101 9.63 2.12 15.12
CA ALA A 101 10.34 3.22 14.48
C ALA A 101 10.29 4.55 15.22
N GLY A 102 9.64 4.64 16.39
CA GLY A 102 9.69 5.86 17.22
C GLY A 102 9.66 7.18 16.40
N ASN A 103 8.69 7.37 15.54
CA ASN A 103 8.54 8.53 14.65
C ASN A 103 9.45 8.60 13.40
N ASP A 104 10.37 7.67 13.19
CA ASP A 104 11.12 7.53 11.94
C ASP A 104 10.46 6.48 11.04
N MET A 105 9.29 6.78 10.52
CA MET A 105 8.80 6.08 9.32
C MET A 105 9.75 6.43 8.18
N GLN A 106 10.61 5.49 7.78
CA GLN A 106 11.09 5.52 6.41
C GLN A 106 9.86 5.35 5.53
N PRO A 107 9.54 6.32 4.67
CA PRO A 107 8.44 6.16 3.73
C PRO A 107 8.75 4.92 2.89
N ASP A 108 7.74 4.10 2.64
CA ASP A 108 7.79 3.03 1.65
C ASP A 108 8.63 3.50 0.47
N GLU A 109 9.77 2.84 0.22
CA GLU A 109 10.77 3.37 -0.70
C GLU A 109 10.23 3.25 -2.13
N LEU A 110 9.64 4.34 -2.59
CA LEU A 110 9.22 4.47 -3.97
C LEU A 110 10.45 4.51 -4.88
N LYS A 111 10.65 3.48 -5.68
CA LYS A 111 11.74 3.38 -6.66
C LYS A 111 11.22 3.66 -8.06
N ILE A 112 11.99 4.43 -8.83
CA ILE A 112 11.78 4.51 -10.27
C ILE A 112 12.76 3.53 -10.92
N VAL A 113 12.22 2.53 -11.57
CA VAL A 113 12.97 1.49 -12.27
C VAL A 113 12.84 1.72 -13.77
N GLN A 114 13.96 1.61 -14.49
CA GLN A 114 14.06 1.79 -15.91
C GLN A 114 14.08 0.44 -16.62
N GLY A 115 13.37 0.33 -17.74
CA GLY A 115 13.35 -0.88 -18.55
C GLY A 115 12.28 -1.90 -18.12
N TYR A 116 12.43 -3.12 -18.63
CA TYR A 116 11.48 -4.20 -18.46
C TYR A 116 11.53 -4.81 -17.06
N ILE A 117 10.35 -4.99 -16.48
CA ILE A 117 10.13 -5.83 -15.28
C ILE A 117 9.07 -6.89 -15.63
N PRO A 118 9.27 -8.17 -15.23
CA PRO A 118 8.26 -9.21 -15.42
C PRO A 118 6.88 -8.79 -14.86
N GLY A 119 5.82 -8.95 -15.67
CA GLY A 119 4.47 -8.58 -15.32
C GLY A 119 4.08 -7.13 -15.66
N MET A 120 5.00 -6.26 -16.11
CA MET A 120 4.70 -4.85 -16.39
C MET A 120 3.59 -4.68 -17.43
N ILE A 121 3.56 -5.48 -18.51
CA ILE A 121 2.56 -5.37 -19.57
C ILE A 121 1.16 -5.55 -18.99
N GLY A 122 0.94 -6.62 -18.24
CA GLY A 122 -0.34 -6.90 -17.60
C GLY A 122 -0.73 -5.83 -16.59
N ARG A 123 0.22 -5.39 -15.76
CA ARG A 123 -0.06 -4.39 -14.72
C ARG A 123 -0.38 -3.00 -15.28
N ILE A 124 0.33 -2.56 -16.30
CA ILE A 124 0.06 -1.28 -16.96
C ILE A 124 -1.30 -1.33 -17.67
N ALA A 125 -1.60 -2.44 -18.37
CA ALA A 125 -2.91 -2.63 -19.02
C ALA A 125 -4.05 -2.64 -17.99
N GLU A 126 -3.89 -3.30 -16.86
CA GLU A 126 -4.85 -3.30 -15.75
C GLU A 126 -5.11 -1.88 -15.20
N MET A 127 -4.05 -1.11 -14.92
CA MET A 127 -4.18 0.26 -14.41
C MET A 127 -4.94 1.15 -15.40
N HIS A 128 -4.62 1.08 -16.69
CA HIS A 128 -5.32 1.82 -17.74
C HIS A 128 -6.77 1.35 -17.88
N GLY A 129 -6.99 0.04 -18.01
CA GLY A 129 -8.32 -0.54 -18.15
C GLY A 129 -9.24 -0.14 -17.01
N SER A 130 -8.77 -0.29 -15.77
CA SER A 130 -9.53 0.05 -14.56
C SER A 130 -9.85 1.54 -14.47
N TYR A 131 -8.85 2.41 -14.68
CA TYR A 131 -9.03 3.85 -14.61
C TYR A 131 -9.99 4.36 -15.70
N TYR A 132 -9.71 4.05 -16.96
CA TYR A 132 -10.50 4.57 -18.08
C TYR A 132 -11.91 3.94 -18.18
N SER A 133 -12.10 2.72 -17.68
CA SER A 133 -13.44 2.14 -17.53
C SER A 133 -14.29 2.92 -16.52
N ARG A 134 -13.72 3.27 -15.38
CA ARG A 134 -14.42 3.99 -14.31
C ARG A 134 -14.69 5.44 -14.68
N GLU A 135 -13.70 6.16 -15.22
CA GLU A 135 -13.78 7.61 -15.44
C GLU A 135 -14.39 7.97 -16.80
N HIS A 136 -14.25 7.09 -17.80
CA HIS A 136 -14.60 7.38 -19.20
C HIS A 136 -15.47 6.31 -19.85
N ASN A 137 -15.85 5.27 -19.11
CA ASN A 137 -16.65 4.14 -19.60
C ASN A 137 -16.02 3.42 -20.81
N PHE A 138 -14.67 3.37 -20.85
CA PHE A 138 -13.95 2.61 -21.87
C PHE A 138 -14.03 1.11 -21.55
N GLY A 139 -14.24 0.30 -22.57
CA GLY A 139 -14.41 -1.14 -22.42
C GLY A 139 -13.22 -1.94 -22.95
N ARG A 140 -13.47 -3.22 -23.13
CA ARG A 140 -12.52 -4.26 -23.56
C ARG A 140 -11.62 -3.85 -24.73
N PHE A 141 -12.15 -3.10 -25.70
CA PHE A 141 -11.38 -2.67 -26.86
C PHE A 141 -10.19 -1.78 -26.47
N PHE A 142 -10.39 -0.84 -25.53
CA PHE A 142 -9.33 0.05 -25.05
C PHE A 142 -8.26 -0.74 -24.30
N GLU A 143 -8.65 -1.60 -23.37
CA GLU A 143 -7.71 -2.44 -22.62
C GLU A 143 -6.88 -3.33 -23.54
N ALA A 144 -7.51 -3.98 -24.52
CA ALA A 144 -6.83 -4.78 -25.54
C ALA A 144 -5.83 -3.95 -26.37
N LYS A 145 -6.15 -2.69 -26.70
CA LYS A 145 -5.24 -1.78 -27.41
C LYS A 145 -4.04 -1.38 -26.55
N VAL A 146 -4.24 -1.13 -25.28
CA VAL A 146 -3.13 -0.86 -24.34
C VAL A 146 -2.22 -2.07 -24.24
N ALA A 147 -2.77 -3.25 -24.01
CA ALA A 147 -2.00 -4.48 -23.86
C ALA A 147 -1.20 -4.85 -25.14
N SER A 148 -1.85 -4.80 -26.32
CA SER A 148 -1.16 -5.09 -27.59
C SER A 148 -0.07 -4.07 -27.90
N GLY A 149 -0.34 -2.78 -27.71
CA GLY A 149 0.67 -1.74 -27.93
C GLY A 149 1.88 -1.86 -26.99
N LEU A 150 1.67 -2.23 -25.72
CA LEU A 150 2.76 -2.52 -24.79
C LEU A 150 3.56 -3.77 -25.20
N ALA A 151 2.89 -4.81 -25.70
CA ALA A 151 3.58 -6.00 -26.20
C ALA A 151 4.46 -5.67 -27.41
N GLU A 152 3.93 -4.99 -28.41
CA GLU A 152 4.68 -4.52 -29.58
C GLU A 152 5.86 -3.62 -29.19
N PHE A 153 5.66 -2.69 -28.26
CA PHE A 153 6.70 -1.79 -27.78
C PHE A 153 7.81 -2.55 -27.04
N SER A 154 7.46 -3.58 -26.28
CA SER A 154 8.44 -4.37 -25.52
C SER A 154 9.43 -5.10 -26.43
N GLU A 155 9.05 -5.46 -27.68
CA GLU A 155 9.94 -6.11 -28.66
C GLU A 155 11.04 -5.16 -29.16
N ARG A 156 10.85 -3.86 -29.05
CA ARG A 156 11.80 -2.83 -29.50
C ARG A 156 12.29 -1.90 -28.37
N LEU A 157 12.07 -2.30 -27.12
CA LEU A 157 12.49 -1.53 -25.95
C LEU A 157 14.00 -1.35 -25.84
N GLU A 158 14.78 -2.29 -26.39
CA GLU A 158 16.25 -2.25 -26.41
C GLU A 158 16.84 -1.17 -27.34
N LYS A 159 16.00 -0.53 -28.19
CA LYS A 159 16.47 0.51 -29.09
C LYS A 159 16.78 1.80 -28.34
N PRO A 160 17.85 2.53 -28.68
CA PRO A 160 18.28 3.73 -27.95
C PRO A 160 17.26 4.88 -27.90
N CYS A 161 16.29 4.90 -28.83
CA CYS A 161 15.21 5.90 -28.88
C CYS A 161 13.98 5.52 -28.07
N ASN A 162 13.96 4.34 -27.44
CA ASN A 162 12.84 3.81 -26.69
C ASN A 162 13.21 3.63 -25.21
N GLN A 163 12.29 3.96 -24.30
CA GLN A 163 12.50 3.71 -22.88
C GLN A 163 11.17 3.68 -22.13
N ILE A 164 11.14 2.94 -21.03
CA ILE A 164 10.03 2.90 -20.07
C ILE A 164 10.55 3.09 -18.65
N TRP A 165 9.81 3.82 -17.85
CA TRP A 165 10.04 3.98 -16.41
C TRP A 165 8.83 3.50 -15.65
N LEU A 166 9.09 2.76 -14.60
CA LEU A 166 8.10 2.16 -13.72
C LEU A 166 8.31 2.69 -12.30
N ALA A 167 7.26 3.24 -11.72
CA ALA A 167 7.23 3.53 -10.30
C ALA A 167 6.88 2.23 -9.55
N VAL A 168 7.77 1.78 -8.68
CA VAL A 168 7.60 0.54 -7.91
C VAL A 168 7.56 0.90 -6.44
N LEU A 169 6.53 0.43 -5.75
CA LEU A 169 6.30 0.59 -4.32
C LEU A 169 6.00 -0.79 -3.73
N ASN A 170 6.81 -1.25 -2.76
CA ASN A 170 6.63 -2.56 -2.15
C ASN A 170 6.52 -3.69 -3.20
N ASP A 171 7.48 -3.74 -4.14
CA ASP A 171 7.55 -4.69 -5.25
C ASP A 171 6.35 -4.69 -6.22
N LYS A 172 5.42 -3.72 -6.07
CA LYS A 172 4.28 -3.54 -6.95
C LYS A 172 4.50 -2.34 -7.88
N ILE A 173 4.26 -2.51 -9.17
CA ILE A 173 4.22 -1.39 -10.12
C ILE A 173 2.98 -0.55 -9.81
N VAL A 174 3.20 0.73 -9.47
CA VAL A 174 2.15 1.70 -9.11
C VAL A 174 2.09 2.88 -10.08
N GLY A 175 2.94 2.90 -11.09
CA GLY A 175 2.90 3.89 -12.15
C GLY A 175 3.84 3.55 -13.27
N SER A 176 3.62 4.16 -14.43
CA SER A 176 4.45 4.00 -15.62
C SER A 176 4.45 5.25 -16.49
N VAL A 177 5.50 5.39 -17.29
CA VAL A 177 5.57 6.28 -18.47
C VAL A 177 6.57 5.67 -19.45
N ALA A 178 6.29 5.78 -20.74
CA ALA A 178 7.22 5.35 -21.78
C ALA A 178 7.45 6.44 -22.82
N ILE A 179 8.64 6.43 -23.41
CA ILE A 179 9.00 7.20 -24.59
C ILE A 179 9.19 6.22 -25.74
N ASP A 180 8.46 6.44 -26.80
CA ASP A 180 8.51 5.70 -28.05
C ASP A 180 9.01 6.66 -29.16
N GLY A 181 10.26 6.46 -29.59
CA GLY A 181 10.91 7.29 -30.60
C GLY A 181 10.71 6.78 -32.03
N GLU A 182 9.86 5.76 -32.24
CA GLU A 182 9.60 5.18 -33.56
C GLU A 182 8.14 5.29 -34.00
N ASP A 183 7.27 5.77 -33.12
CA ASP A 183 5.82 5.83 -33.35
C ASP A 183 5.39 7.07 -34.17
N LEU A 184 6.28 8.06 -34.32
CA LEU A 184 6.06 9.32 -34.99
C LEU A 184 7.15 9.61 -36.04
N ALA A 185 7.24 10.86 -36.49
CA ALA A 185 8.27 11.27 -37.43
C ALA A 185 9.68 11.24 -36.80
N PRO A 186 10.73 11.06 -37.59
CA PRO A 186 12.11 11.08 -37.12
C PRO A 186 12.41 12.36 -36.31
N GLY A 187 12.96 12.17 -35.09
CA GLY A 187 13.26 13.25 -34.16
C GLY A 187 12.08 13.70 -33.28
N GLU A 188 10.94 13.05 -33.41
CA GLU A 188 9.78 13.25 -32.54
C GLU A 188 9.57 12.04 -31.62
N ALA A 189 9.29 12.27 -30.33
CA ALA A 189 9.02 11.25 -29.36
C ALA A 189 7.53 11.20 -29.01
N HIS A 190 6.98 9.99 -28.86
CA HIS A 190 5.64 9.79 -28.33
C HIS A 190 5.71 9.37 -26.87
N LEU A 191 5.20 10.19 -25.98
CA LEU A 191 5.02 9.85 -24.56
C LEU A 191 3.75 9.01 -24.40
N ARG A 192 3.93 7.78 -23.94
CA ARG A 192 2.87 6.75 -23.89
C ARG A 192 2.73 6.17 -22.49
N TRP A 193 1.58 5.55 -22.24
CA TRP A 193 1.27 4.78 -21.03
C TRP A 193 1.64 5.48 -19.71
N PHE A 194 1.39 6.79 -19.68
CA PHE A 194 1.53 7.57 -18.47
C PHE A 194 0.31 7.34 -17.57
N ILE A 195 0.48 6.60 -16.51
CA ILE A 195 -0.57 6.22 -15.56
C ILE A 195 0.00 6.10 -14.15
N LEU A 196 -0.83 6.40 -13.16
CA LEU A 196 -0.56 6.15 -11.74
C LEU A 196 -1.74 5.41 -11.12
N ASP A 197 -1.44 4.48 -10.22
CA ASP A 197 -2.43 3.87 -9.34
C ASP A 197 -3.10 4.94 -8.47
N ASP A 198 -4.39 4.78 -8.17
CA ASP A 198 -5.18 5.82 -7.49
C ASP A 198 -4.59 6.23 -6.12
N GLY A 199 -4.07 5.26 -5.37
CA GLY A 199 -3.44 5.50 -4.06
C GLY A 199 -2.11 6.27 -4.11
N CYS A 200 -1.51 6.46 -5.29
CA CYS A 200 -0.19 7.11 -5.46
C CYS A 200 -0.27 8.52 -6.04
N ARG A 201 -1.48 9.03 -6.30
CA ARG A 201 -1.69 10.38 -6.83
C ARG A 201 -1.49 11.45 -5.75
N GLY A 202 -1.03 12.63 -6.14
CA GLY A 202 -0.79 13.74 -5.21
C GLY A 202 0.53 13.68 -4.42
N HIS A 203 1.30 12.60 -4.51
CA HIS A 203 2.56 12.39 -3.79
C HIS A 203 3.82 12.69 -4.64
N GLY A 204 3.66 13.36 -5.77
CA GLY A 204 4.78 13.74 -6.65
C GLY A 204 5.34 12.62 -7.52
N VAL A 205 4.77 11.43 -7.48
CA VAL A 205 5.22 10.25 -8.26
C VAL A 205 5.17 10.51 -9.76
N GLY A 206 4.06 11.08 -10.27
CA GLY A 206 3.90 11.43 -11.67
C GLY A 206 4.96 12.43 -12.15
N LYS A 207 5.28 13.43 -11.34
CA LYS A 207 6.33 14.40 -11.65
C LYS A 207 7.72 13.74 -11.73
N LYS A 208 8.02 12.78 -10.85
CA LYS A 208 9.27 12.01 -10.91
C LYS A 208 9.36 11.22 -12.22
N LEU A 209 8.31 10.46 -12.58
CA LEU A 209 8.25 9.71 -13.84
C LEU A 209 8.41 10.62 -15.04
N LEU A 210 7.66 11.71 -15.09
CA LEU A 210 7.73 12.66 -16.20
C LEU A 210 9.12 13.29 -16.34
N ASN A 211 9.76 13.65 -15.22
CA ASN A 211 11.10 14.20 -15.24
C ASN A 211 12.13 13.23 -15.84
N GLU A 212 12.03 11.93 -15.52
CA GLU A 212 12.91 10.91 -16.13
C GLU A 212 12.68 10.80 -17.64
N ALA A 213 11.41 10.77 -18.06
CA ALA A 213 11.06 10.72 -19.47
C ALA A 213 11.55 11.97 -20.25
N MET A 214 11.40 13.17 -19.68
CA MET A 214 11.86 14.40 -20.33
C MET A 214 13.39 14.49 -20.40
N ARG A 215 14.11 14.11 -19.34
CA ARG A 215 15.57 14.02 -19.36
C ARG A 215 16.08 13.07 -20.45
N PHE A 216 15.41 11.96 -20.62
CA PHE A 216 15.74 11.03 -21.69
C PHE A 216 15.50 11.66 -23.06
N CYS A 217 14.37 12.34 -23.28
CA CYS A 217 14.10 13.03 -24.53
C CYS A 217 15.16 14.06 -24.87
N ASP A 218 15.58 14.87 -23.88
CA ASP A 218 16.65 15.87 -24.02
C ASP A 218 17.99 15.19 -24.41
N SER A 219 18.34 14.10 -23.71
CA SER A 219 19.60 13.38 -23.94
C SER A 219 19.61 12.63 -25.27
N ALA A 220 18.48 12.15 -25.75
CA ALA A 220 18.31 11.46 -27.03
C ALA A 220 18.18 12.44 -28.21
N GLY A 221 18.08 13.75 -27.94
CA GLY A 221 18.02 14.80 -28.96
C GLY A 221 16.70 14.90 -29.71
N PHE A 222 15.58 14.50 -29.09
CA PHE A 222 14.26 14.70 -29.67
C PHE A 222 13.93 16.19 -29.76
N SER A 223 13.39 16.61 -30.88
CA SER A 223 12.97 18.00 -31.14
C SER A 223 11.58 18.32 -30.58
N ALA A 224 10.75 17.30 -30.41
CA ALA A 224 9.40 17.42 -29.88
C ALA A 224 8.97 16.15 -29.13
N VAL A 225 8.11 16.32 -28.13
CA VAL A 225 7.46 15.23 -27.41
C VAL A 225 5.95 15.40 -27.53
N HIS A 226 5.29 14.39 -28.04
CA HIS A 226 3.84 14.37 -28.23
C HIS A 226 3.17 13.48 -27.20
N LEU A 227 2.06 13.95 -26.65
CA LEU A 227 1.21 13.21 -25.71
C LEU A 227 -0.23 13.21 -26.24
N TRP A 228 -0.82 12.04 -26.38
CA TRP A 228 -2.22 11.90 -26.75
C TRP A 228 -3.08 11.88 -25.48
N THR A 229 -3.97 12.85 -25.35
CA THR A 229 -4.88 12.98 -24.23
C THR A 229 -6.31 13.28 -24.67
N PHE A 230 -7.28 13.00 -23.81
CA PHE A 230 -8.69 13.29 -24.10
C PHE A 230 -9.08 14.65 -23.55
N ASN A 231 -10.01 15.32 -24.24
CA ASN A 231 -10.45 16.69 -23.89
C ASN A 231 -10.95 16.90 -22.44
N LYS A 232 -11.18 15.83 -21.68
CA LYS A 232 -11.69 15.89 -20.30
C LYS A 232 -10.64 15.62 -19.23
N LEU A 233 -9.39 15.33 -19.57
CA LEU A 233 -8.30 15.10 -18.60
C LEU A 233 -7.65 16.43 -18.18
N ALA A 234 -8.33 17.17 -17.31
CA ALA A 234 -7.82 18.46 -16.82
C ALA A 234 -6.57 18.34 -15.93
N ALA A 235 -6.29 17.15 -15.37
CA ALA A 235 -5.13 16.89 -14.54
C ALA A 235 -3.83 16.80 -15.35
N ASP A 236 -3.86 16.22 -16.54
CA ASP A 236 -2.68 16.01 -17.41
C ASP A 236 -2.15 17.31 -18.04
N ARG A 237 -2.96 18.38 -18.01
CA ARG A 237 -2.57 19.70 -18.55
C ARG A 237 -1.86 20.59 -17.51
N ARG A 238 -1.67 20.13 -16.28
CA ARG A 238 -1.04 20.89 -15.18
C ARG A 238 0.30 20.32 -14.73
N LEU A 239 0.80 19.32 -15.41
CA LEU A 239 2.13 18.74 -15.24
C LEU A 239 3.13 19.46 -16.16
#